data_cb910e3fa417312489681372abeeb142
#
_entry.id   cb910e3fa417312489681372abeeb142
#
_cell.length_a   1.000
_cell.length_b   1.000
_cell.length_c   1.000
_cell.angle_alpha   90.00
_cell.angle_beta   90.00
_cell.angle_gamma   90.00
#
_symmetry.space_group_name_H-M   'P 1'
#
loop_
_entity.id
_entity.type
_entity.pdbx_description
1 polymer ?
#
loop_
_entity_poly.entity_id
_entity_poly.type
_entity_poly.pdbx_seq_one_letter_code
_entity_poly.pdbx_strand_id
1 'polypeptide(L)'
;MTHAAAEASDYVVSPVPGASSAQTPGATSKFKFMFSAPAKWPGPLRWYYNHAGAPVQLGAKEDVIQQIVTQSAKWSAVCGIPIEYGGETDAVPKTLAGGPDGISVVGWQKPGAGIDAVMAAVTYVWYQSHDPNVLTLVESDMMLDLTLVTASDQMTRAVVHEWGHAIGLGHSNVEGALMSGPPDSMYTGGTDLTADDVHGCRCLYGPAAGQQAGNVCSLPEVIDFGTIAVGSTSSESQVRVTNSGNAALVMSDIQTGSNEFLVGTNGCMPGYSLAPGASCTFGVLARLALAGERSGEVTINTSEGPYRIPLEATGAGAPPNFEGSWWNAPAGSESGWGINLAHQGDVIFATWFTYDATGRAWWLSMTANRTGNGVYSGMLFETHGPAFNATPFDPNAVWYFPVGAATLTFSDENNGTFAYTVNGIAQTKAITRMVFGTLPRCTFGMQGNLATATANYQDIWWTGTGESGWGVHLTQQSDLIFATWFTYDFDGAPLWLSATASKTSAGVYSGTLFRTTGPAFSAVPFDPLNVVRTPVGTLTLTFRDGDNATFAYAMALGNPPVSVVQTKQVTRQVFQPPGTVCQ
;
A
#
# COMPACT_ATOMS: atom_id res chain seq x y z
N MET A 1 -31.62 -1.57 47.34
CA MET A 1 -31.40 -0.71 46.19
C MET A 1 -30.08 0.04 46.44
N THR A 2 -29.00 -0.59 46.11
CA THR A 2 -27.66 -0.03 46.28
C THR A 2 -27.17 0.37 44.90
N HIS A 3 -27.09 1.68 44.67
CA HIS A 3 -26.36 2.21 43.55
C HIS A 3 -24.87 1.92 43.78
N ALA A 4 -24.33 0.97 43.02
CA ALA A 4 -22.88 0.87 42.87
C ALA A 4 -22.44 2.04 41.99
N ALA A 5 -21.67 2.93 42.57
CA ALA A 5 -20.94 3.93 41.79
C ALA A 5 -19.94 3.17 40.93
N ALA A 6 -20.10 3.25 39.60
CA ALA A 6 -19.08 2.80 38.67
C ALA A 6 -17.85 3.69 38.83
N GLU A 7 -16.70 3.07 38.99
CA GLU A 7 -15.41 3.78 39.11
C GLU A 7 -15.12 4.59 37.84
N ALA A 8 -14.42 5.71 38.00
CA ALA A 8 -14.16 6.74 36.99
C ALA A 8 -13.25 6.34 35.82
N SER A 9 -13.26 5.06 35.39
CA SER A 9 -12.41 4.53 34.32
C SER A 9 -13.12 4.28 32.97
N ASP A 10 -14.41 4.57 32.86
CA ASP A 10 -15.23 4.12 31.72
C ASP A 10 -15.58 5.23 30.71
N TYR A 11 -14.76 6.26 30.58
CA TYR A 11 -15.01 7.38 29.67
C TYR A 11 -13.96 7.45 28.57
N VAL A 12 -14.39 7.52 27.30
CA VAL A 12 -13.50 7.68 26.14
C VAL A 12 -13.88 8.92 25.34
N VAL A 13 -12.90 9.70 25.02
CA VAL A 13 -12.98 10.94 24.24
C VAL A 13 -12.99 10.64 22.75
N SER A 14 -13.64 11.48 21.94
CA SER A 14 -13.37 11.62 20.52
C SER A 14 -11.86 11.74 20.27
N PRO A 15 -11.28 11.11 19.24
CA PRO A 15 -9.86 10.87 19.16
C PRO A 15 -9.03 12.15 19.23
N VAL A 16 -8.05 12.12 20.14
CA VAL A 16 -7.00 13.13 20.23
C VAL A 16 -6.29 13.21 18.87
N PRO A 17 -6.02 14.41 18.32
CA PRO A 17 -5.21 14.56 17.12
C PRO A 17 -3.79 14.11 17.42
N GLY A 18 -3.26 13.15 16.67
CA GLY A 18 -1.84 12.83 16.79
C GLY A 18 -1.43 11.38 16.70
N ALA A 19 -2.11 10.58 15.89
CA ALA A 19 -1.51 9.39 15.34
C ALA A 19 -1.64 9.48 13.81
N SER A 20 -0.70 10.15 13.18
CA SER A 20 -0.45 10.07 11.75
C SER A 20 0.03 8.67 11.45
N SER A 21 -0.90 7.75 11.21
CA SER A 21 -0.60 6.58 10.42
C SER A 21 -0.57 7.08 8.97
N ALA A 22 0.62 7.18 8.40
CA ALA A 22 0.78 7.32 6.97
C ALA A 22 -0.15 6.32 6.30
N GLN A 23 -1.09 6.79 5.47
CA GLN A 23 -1.99 5.94 4.71
C GLN A 23 -1.13 5.04 3.83
N THR A 24 -1.11 3.76 4.12
CA THR A 24 -0.57 2.75 3.21
C THR A 24 -1.48 2.76 1.98
N PRO A 25 -0.97 3.02 0.77
CA PRO A 25 -1.78 2.97 -0.44
C PRO A 25 -2.32 1.54 -0.61
N GLY A 26 -3.63 1.37 -0.51
CA GLY A 26 -4.31 0.08 -0.70
C GLY A 26 -5.22 -0.39 0.43
N ALA A 27 -5.28 0.31 1.57
CA ALA A 27 -6.26 0.00 2.61
C ALA A 27 -7.67 0.38 2.12
N THR A 28 -8.57 -0.59 2.08
CA THR A 28 -9.98 -0.32 1.79
C THR A 28 -10.61 0.41 2.96
N SER A 29 -11.13 1.57 2.66
CA SER A 29 -11.66 2.55 3.61
C SER A 29 -13.05 2.15 4.09
N LYS A 30 -13.36 2.37 5.38
CA LYS A 30 -14.64 2.04 6.01
C LYS A 30 -14.92 2.96 7.20
N PHE A 31 -16.22 3.17 7.49
CA PHE A 31 -16.64 3.79 8.75
C PHE A 31 -16.08 3.03 9.95
N LYS A 32 -15.95 3.70 11.08
CA LYS A 32 -15.56 3.10 12.36
C LYS A 32 -16.61 3.41 13.41
N PHE A 33 -16.76 2.53 14.38
CA PHE A 33 -17.46 2.88 15.62
C PHE A 33 -16.56 3.75 16.49
N MET A 34 -17.16 4.61 17.31
CA MET A 34 -16.42 5.48 18.21
C MET A 34 -15.64 4.69 19.27
N PHE A 35 -16.12 3.51 19.65
CA PHE A 35 -15.57 2.65 20.68
C PHE A 35 -15.20 1.28 20.12
N SER A 36 -14.43 0.50 20.86
CA SER A 36 -14.05 -0.87 20.49
C SER A 36 -15.22 -1.85 20.35
N ALA A 37 -16.38 -1.48 20.89
CA ALA A 37 -17.65 -2.19 20.72
C ALA A 37 -18.72 -1.21 20.20
N PRO A 38 -19.76 -1.68 19.47
CA PRO A 38 -20.86 -0.83 19.04
C PRO A 38 -21.52 -0.12 20.21
N ALA A 39 -21.59 1.19 20.17
CA ALA A 39 -22.24 2.01 21.17
C ALA A 39 -23.51 2.64 20.57
N LYS A 40 -24.65 2.50 21.22
CA LYS A 40 -25.93 3.00 20.69
C LYS A 40 -26.85 3.53 21.78
N TRP A 41 -27.68 4.46 21.41
CA TRP A 41 -28.78 4.95 22.24
C TRP A 41 -29.85 3.88 22.40
N PRO A 42 -30.40 3.70 23.60
CA PRO A 42 -31.49 2.75 23.84
C PRO A 42 -32.87 3.24 23.34
N GLY A 43 -32.95 4.52 22.94
CA GLY A 43 -34.14 5.20 22.43
C GLY A 43 -33.77 6.48 21.72
N PRO A 44 -34.69 7.44 21.56
CA PRO A 44 -34.41 8.72 20.95
C PRO A 44 -33.26 9.47 21.66
N LEU A 45 -32.32 10.04 20.90
CA LEU A 45 -31.37 11.00 21.41
C LEU A 45 -32.09 12.35 21.55
N ARG A 46 -32.39 12.77 22.78
CA ARG A 46 -32.99 14.06 23.06
C ARG A 46 -31.90 15.04 23.50
N TRP A 47 -31.80 16.19 22.81
CA TRP A 47 -30.80 17.21 23.05
C TRP A 47 -31.41 18.57 23.29
N TYR A 48 -30.64 19.43 23.99
CA TYR A 48 -31.05 20.78 24.38
C TYR A 48 -30.02 21.78 23.86
N TYR A 49 -30.47 23.02 23.60
CA TYR A 49 -29.60 24.06 23.07
C TYR A 49 -29.31 25.15 24.12
N ASN A 50 -28.02 25.44 24.30
CA ASN A 50 -27.56 26.61 25.03
C ASN A 50 -27.05 27.68 24.06
N HIS A 51 -27.74 28.82 24.00
CA HIS A 51 -27.40 29.92 23.07
C HIS A 51 -26.28 30.81 23.61
N ALA A 52 -25.87 30.71 24.88
CA ALA A 52 -24.88 31.57 25.48
C ALA A 52 -23.54 31.49 24.73
N GLY A 53 -23.06 32.63 24.24
CA GLY A 53 -21.80 32.73 23.49
C GLY A 53 -21.93 32.52 21.98
N ALA A 54 -23.12 32.27 21.46
CA ALA A 54 -23.32 32.10 20.00
C ALA A 54 -22.85 33.35 19.23
N PRO A 55 -22.07 33.18 18.13
CA PRO A 55 -21.64 34.30 17.30
C PRO A 55 -22.84 35.05 16.67
N VAL A 56 -22.89 36.36 16.84
CA VAL A 56 -24.00 37.19 16.30
C VAL A 56 -24.13 37.13 14.75
N GLN A 57 -23.07 36.75 14.07
CA GLN A 57 -23.02 36.60 12.63
C GLN A 57 -23.89 35.43 12.12
N LEU A 58 -24.25 34.48 12.98
CA LEU A 58 -25.10 33.35 12.63
C LEU A 58 -26.60 33.69 12.56
N GLY A 59 -26.98 34.91 12.91
CA GLY A 59 -28.35 35.38 12.85
C GLY A 59 -29.13 35.20 14.17
N ALA A 60 -30.46 35.10 14.04
CA ALA A 60 -31.32 34.91 15.21
C ALA A 60 -31.13 33.50 15.84
N LYS A 61 -31.41 33.41 17.14
CA LYS A 61 -31.34 32.16 17.88
C LYS A 61 -32.16 31.03 17.21
N GLU A 62 -33.33 31.38 16.78
CA GLU A 62 -34.25 30.46 16.11
C GLU A 62 -33.68 29.91 14.80
N ASP A 63 -32.94 30.73 14.03
CA ASP A 63 -32.25 30.29 12.81
C ASP A 63 -31.12 29.28 13.12
N VAL A 64 -30.35 29.54 14.20
CA VAL A 64 -29.30 28.64 14.68
C VAL A 64 -29.92 27.30 15.10
N ILE A 65 -30.99 27.31 15.90
CA ILE A 65 -31.69 26.09 16.34
C ILE A 65 -32.19 25.31 15.12
N GLN A 66 -32.85 25.99 14.16
CA GLN A 66 -33.40 25.35 12.96
C GLN A 66 -32.28 24.69 12.12
N GLN A 67 -31.14 25.33 12.03
CA GLN A 67 -29.97 24.79 11.34
C GLN A 67 -29.48 23.51 12.00
N ILE A 68 -29.33 23.49 13.32
CA ILE A 68 -28.91 22.29 14.09
C ILE A 68 -29.93 21.16 13.91
N VAL A 69 -31.23 21.45 14.03
CA VAL A 69 -32.33 20.50 13.80
C VAL A 69 -32.28 19.91 12.37
N THR A 70 -32.02 20.77 11.37
CA THR A 70 -31.92 20.31 9.97
C THR A 70 -30.77 19.30 9.78
N GLN A 71 -29.61 19.53 10.43
CA GLN A 71 -28.49 18.60 10.31
C GLN A 71 -28.72 17.29 11.06
N SER A 72 -29.33 17.31 12.24
CA SER A 72 -29.69 16.09 12.97
C SER A 72 -30.72 15.24 12.21
N ALA A 73 -31.67 15.88 11.53
CA ALA A 73 -32.68 15.20 10.71
C ALA A 73 -32.10 14.40 9.55
N LYS A 74 -30.93 14.78 9.00
CA LYS A 74 -30.25 13.99 7.95
C LYS A 74 -29.93 12.58 8.42
N TRP A 75 -29.43 12.44 9.62
CA TRP A 75 -29.12 11.13 10.23
C TRP A 75 -30.38 10.32 10.52
N SER A 76 -31.40 10.94 11.15
CA SER A 76 -32.67 10.27 11.43
C SER A 76 -33.43 9.84 10.17
N ALA A 77 -33.18 10.50 9.02
CA ALA A 77 -33.80 10.15 7.75
C ALA A 77 -33.23 8.87 7.11
N VAL A 78 -32.03 8.42 7.49
CA VAL A 78 -31.35 7.29 6.86
C VAL A 78 -31.23 6.08 7.75
N CYS A 79 -31.27 6.26 9.09
CA CYS A 79 -31.19 5.15 10.05
C CYS A 79 -32.18 5.32 11.21
N GLY A 80 -32.41 4.24 11.96
CA GLY A 80 -33.51 4.11 12.92
C GLY A 80 -33.35 4.86 14.24
N ILE A 81 -32.52 5.92 14.33
CA ILE A 81 -32.34 6.74 15.53
C ILE A 81 -33.10 8.06 15.41
N PRO A 82 -34.15 8.33 16.19
CA PRO A 82 -34.72 9.66 16.30
C PRO A 82 -33.77 10.58 17.07
N ILE A 83 -33.47 11.75 16.52
CA ILE A 83 -32.69 12.81 17.19
C ILE A 83 -33.65 13.99 17.39
N GLU A 84 -34.03 14.23 18.65
CA GLU A 84 -35.15 15.12 19.01
C GLU A 84 -34.65 16.37 19.74
N TYR A 85 -35.06 17.54 19.26
CA TYR A 85 -34.84 18.78 19.99
C TYR A 85 -35.76 18.88 21.21
N GLY A 86 -35.17 18.96 22.40
CA GLY A 86 -35.89 19.02 23.68
C GLY A 86 -36.22 20.42 24.18
N GLY A 87 -35.69 21.45 23.52
CA GLY A 87 -35.86 22.84 23.94
C GLY A 87 -34.55 23.53 24.32
N GLU A 88 -34.66 24.72 24.90
CA GLU A 88 -33.52 25.50 25.36
C GLU A 88 -33.12 25.10 26.80
N THR A 89 -31.85 25.34 27.13
CA THR A 89 -31.29 25.08 28.46
C THR A 89 -30.21 26.09 28.81
N ASP A 90 -30.02 26.32 30.10
CA ASP A 90 -28.86 27.06 30.64
C ASP A 90 -27.68 26.12 30.99
N ALA A 91 -27.87 24.79 30.85
CA ALA A 91 -26.78 23.82 31.02
C ALA A 91 -25.69 24.06 29.96
N VAL A 92 -24.42 23.94 30.38
CA VAL A 92 -23.26 24.16 29.55
C VAL A 92 -22.72 22.79 29.11
N PRO A 93 -22.35 22.60 27.83
CA PRO A 93 -21.75 21.36 27.38
C PRO A 93 -20.51 21.01 28.22
N LYS A 94 -20.37 19.75 28.60
CA LYS A 94 -19.30 19.28 29.50
C LYS A 94 -18.23 18.50 28.72
N THR A 95 -17.02 18.59 29.26
CA THR A 95 -15.92 17.70 28.89
C THR A 95 -16.01 16.42 29.73
N LEU A 96 -15.23 15.41 29.38
CA LEU A 96 -15.14 14.17 30.15
C LEU A 96 -14.85 14.40 31.64
N ALA A 97 -13.99 15.37 31.96
CA ALA A 97 -13.64 15.70 33.33
C ALA A 97 -14.85 16.19 34.16
N GLY A 98 -15.89 16.73 33.50
CA GLY A 98 -17.11 17.17 34.14
C GLY A 98 -18.08 16.03 34.47
N GLY A 99 -17.91 14.87 33.86
CA GLY A 99 -18.84 13.74 33.99
C GLY A 99 -20.23 14.01 33.41
N PRO A 100 -21.03 12.95 33.17
CA PRO A 100 -22.39 13.07 32.66
C PRO A 100 -23.35 13.66 33.70
N ASP A 101 -24.34 14.45 33.28
CA ASP A 101 -25.40 14.97 34.13
C ASP A 101 -26.82 14.59 33.67
N GLY A 102 -26.92 13.79 32.63
CA GLY A 102 -28.18 13.29 32.06
C GLY A 102 -28.83 14.24 31.06
N ILE A 103 -28.13 15.31 30.64
CA ILE A 103 -28.65 16.30 29.70
C ILE A 103 -27.68 16.42 28.52
N SER A 104 -28.06 15.96 27.35
CA SER A 104 -27.28 16.18 26.14
C SER A 104 -27.42 17.62 25.64
N VAL A 105 -26.31 18.36 25.56
CA VAL A 105 -26.31 19.79 25.26
C VAL A 105 -25.54 20.09 23.98
N VAL A 106 -26.09 20.93 23.13
CA VAL A 106 -25.37 21.62 22.04
C VAL A 106 -25.16 23.07 22.45
N GLY A 107 -23.92 23.53 22.49
CA GLY A 107 -23.62 24.89 22.94
C GLY A 107 -22.25 25.41 22.51
N TRP A 108 -21.91 26.58 22.94
CA TRP A 108 -20.76 27.37 22.49
C TRP A 108 -19.66 27.43 23.53
N GLN A 109 -18.41 27.23 23.13
CA GLN A 109 -17.26 27.30 23.99
C GLN A 109 -16.12 28.11 23.37
N LYS A 110 -15.26 28.68 24.24
CA LYS A 110 -14.01 29.30 23.80
C LYS A 110 -12.92 28.24 23.61
N PRO A 111 -11.95 28.45 22.69
CA PRO A 111 -10.76 27.63 22.63
C PRO A 111 -10.09 27.47 23.99
N GLY A 112 -9.67 26.25 24.31
CA GLY A 112 -9.06 25.91 25.61
C GLY A 112 -10.04 25.58 26.74
N ALA A 113 -11.35 25.73 26.54
CA ALA A 113 -12.38 25.34 27.50
C ALA A 113 -13.05 24.00 27.13
N GLY A 114 -12.24 23.00 26.80
CA GLY A 114 -12.69 21.67 26.36
C GLY A 114 -12.73 21.47 24.85
N ILE A 115 -12.34 22.47 24.08
CA ILE A 115 -12.16 22.41 22.64
C ILE A 115 -10.77 22.94 22.27
N ASP A 116 -10.03 22.24 21.44
CA ASP A 116 -8.71 22.66 20.99
C ASP A 116 -8.80 23.84 20.03
N ALA A 117 -7.81 24.74 20.07
CA ALA A 117 -7.80 26.00 19.33
C ALA A 117 -7.88 25.86 17.79
N VAL A 118 -7.74 24.64 17.27
CA VAL A 118 -7.80 24.34 15.83
C VAL A 118 -9.07 23.56 15.44
N MET A 119 -9.94 23.23 16.40
CA MET A 119 -11.16 22.45 16.16
C MET A 119 -12.38 23.37 16.09
N ALA A 120 -13.19 23.24 15.06
CA ALA A 120 -14.44 23.97 14.91
C ALA A 120 -15.55 23.45 15.85
N ALA A 121 -15.52 22.15 16.17
CA ALA A 121 -16.45 21.51 17.10
C ALA A 121 -15.82 20.25 17.70
N VAL A 122 -16.41 19.76 18.79
CA VAL A 122 -16.11 18.47 19.42
C VAL A 122 -17.32 17.92 20.12
N THR A 123 -17.51 16.61 20.05
CA THR A 123 -18.59 15.90 20.76
C THR A 123 -18.01 14.94 21.78
N TYR A 124 -18.42 15.12 23.04
CA TYR A 124 -18.14 14.21 24.15
C TYR A 124 -19.34 13.29 24.34
N VAL A 125 -19.08 11.99 24.49
CA VAL A 125 -20.13 10.98 24.60
C VAL A 125 -19.85 10.09 25.81
N TRP A 126 -20.87 9.85 26.62
CA TRP A 126 -20.81 8.95 27.78
C TRP A 126 -21.64 7.71 27.54
N TYR A 127 -21.14 6.58 28.03
CA TYR A 127 -21.81 5.31 27.90
C TYR A 127 -21.81 4.49 29.21
N GLN A 128 -22.67 3.52 29.29
CA GLN A 128 -22.71 2.48 30.31
C GLN A 128 -22.52 1.12 29.65
N SER A 129 -21.73 0.25 30.30
CA SER A 129 -21.53 -1.12 29.84
C SER A 129 -22.26 -2.09 30.76
N HIS A 130 -23.28 -2.76 30.22
CA HIS A 130 -23.97 -3.88 30.87
C HIS A 130 -23.70 -5.20 30.14
N ASP A 131 -23.19 -5.13 28.90
CA ASP A 131 -22.75 -6.21 28.04
C ASP A 131 -21.43 -5.80 27.38
N PRO A 132 -20.35 -6.59 27.51
CA PRO A 132 -19.06 -6.24 26.93
C PRO A 132 -19.10 -6.09 25.40
N ASN A 133 -20.14 -6.58 24.73
CA ASN A 133 -20.29 -6.53 23.28
C ASN A 133 -21.18 -5.37 22.79
N VAL A 134 -21.90 -4.66 23.69
CA VAL A 134 -22.77 -3.54 23.33
C VAL A 134 -22.73 -2.48 24.43
N LEU A 135 -22.34 -1.28 24.03
CA LEU A 135 -22.31 -0.12 24.92
C LEU A 135 -23.62 0.66 24.78
N THR A 136 -24.16 1.15 25.91
CA THR A 136 -25.37 1.97 25.91
C THR A 136 -25.00 3.43 26.10
N LEU A 137 -25.23 4.26 25.07
CA LEU A 137 -25.02 5.70 25.15
C LEU A 137 -26.05 6.32 26.09
N VAL A 138 -25.61 7.24 26.94
CA VAL A 138 -26.46 7.88 27.97
C VAL A 138 -26.48 9.40 27.87
N GLU A 139 -25.42 10.03 27.35
CA GLU A 139 -25.31 11.47 27.19
C GLU A 139 -24.35 11.82 26.07
N SER A 140 -24.59 12.95 25.42
CA SER A 140 -23.72 13.50 24.37
C SER A 140 -23.73 15.02 24.39
N ASP A 141 -22.58 15.63 24.62
CA ASP A 141 -22.39 17.08 24.63
C ASP A 141 -21.58 17.54 23.42
N MET A 142 -22.16 18.43 22.62
CA MET A 142 -21.53 19.02 21.45
C MET A 142 -21.11 20.46 21.76
N MET A 143 -19.80 20.72 21.66
CA MET A 143 -19.21 22.05 21.81
C MET A 143 -18.85 22.63 20.45
N LEU A 144 -19.35 23.83 20.17
CA LEU A 144 -19.02 24.60 18.95
C LEU A 144 -18.04 25.73 19.33
N ASP A 145 -16.97 25.88 18.56
CA ASP A 145 -15.98 26.97 18.80
C ASP A 145 -16.55 28.30 18.32
N LEU A 146 -16.76 29.21 19.25
CA LEU A 146 -17.34 30.51 18.99
C LEU A 146 -16.43 31.46 18.18
N THR A 147 -15.17 31.10 17.94
CA THR A 147 -14.20 31.87 17.16
C THR A 147 -14.01 31.32 15.74
N LEU A 148 -14.20 30.03 15.54
CA LEU A 148 -14.02 29.34 14.25
C LEU A 148 -15.35 29.13 13.52
N VAL A 149 -16.45 28.93 14.24
CA VAL A 149 -17.78 28.73 13.65
C VAL A 149 -18.55 30.06 13.64
N THR A 150 -18.20 30.93 12.70
CA THR A 150 -18.77 32.28 12.59
C THR A 150 -19.67 32.48 11.36
N ALA A 151 -19.77 31.47 10.49
CA ALA A 151 -20.60 31.46 9.30
C ALA A 151 -21.52 30.24 9.26
N SER A 152 -22.68 30.37 8.61
CA SER A 152 -23.70 29.33 8.54
C SER A 152 -23.22 28.04 7.87
N ASP A 153 -22.36 28.11 6.84
CA ASP A 153 -21.79 26.96 6.15
C ASP A 153 -20.76 26.23 7.04
N GLN A 154 -19.97 26.95 7.83
CA GLN A 154 -19.04 26.36 8.82
C GLN A 154 -19.83 25.60 9.87
N MET A 155 -20.90 26.22 10.41
CA MET A 155 -21.76 25.59 11.41
C MET A 155 -22.46 24.34 10.83
N THR A 156 -22.96 24.40 9.61
CA THR A 156 -23.60 23.25 8.93
C THR A 156 -22.65 22.05 8.86
N ARG A 157 -21.42 22.28 8.40
CA ARG A 157 -20.41 21.22 8.28
C ARG A 157 -20.03 20.63 9.63
N ALA A 158 -19.70 21.48 10.60
CA ALA A 158 -19.34 21.06 11.94
C ALA A 158 -20.48 20.23 12.58
N VAL A 159 -21.69 20.77 12.64
CA VAL A 159 -22.81 20.15 13.33
C VAL A 159 -23.23 18.80 12.69
N VAL A 160 -23.25 18.69 11.34
CA VAL A 160 -23.62 17.41 10.71
C VAL A 160 -22.60 16.30 10.98
N HIS A 161 -21.31 16.62 11.03
CA HIS A 161 -20.25 15.70 11.41
C HIS A 161 -20.36 15.30 12.89
N GLU A 162 -20.49 16.26 13.78
CA GLU A 162 -20.58 16.01 15.22
C GLU A 162 -21.81 15.16 15.61
N TRP A 163 -22.92 15.26 14.86
CA TRP A 163 -24.04 14.34 15.04
C TRP A 163 -23.68 12.89 14.77
N GLY A 164 -22.76 12.60 13.84
CA GLY A 164 -22.22 11.25 13.63
C GLY A 164 -21.53 10.72 14.89
N HIS A 165 -20.73 11.55 15.58
CA HIS A 165 -20.13 11.18 16.86
C HIS A 165 -21.18 11.01 17.95
N ALA A 166 -22.14 11.92 18.04
CA ALA A 166 -23.21 11.86 19.04
C ALA A 166 -24.03 10.56 18.96
N ILE A 167 -24.15 9.95 17.80
CA ILE A 167 -24.84 8.67 17.63
C ILE A 167 -23.91 7.45 17.69
N GLY A 168 -22.60 7.61 17.99
CA GLY A 168 -21.67 6.53 18.23
C GLY A 168 -20.73 6.15 17.06
N LEU A 169 -20.65 6.95 16.00
CA LEU A 169 -19.69 6.77 14.91
C LEU A 169 -18.37 7.46 15.22
N GLY A 170 -17.27 6.78 14.93
CA GLY A 170 -15.92 7.33 14.89
C GLY A 170 -15.56 7.89 13.51
N HIS A 171 -14.32 8.35 13.35
CA HIS A 171 -13.84 8.81 12.06
C HIS A 171 -13.70 7.67 11.05
N SER A 172 -14.21 7.88 9.84
CA SER A 172 -14.04 6.98 8.69
C SER A 172 -12.68 7.18 8.01
N ASN A 173 -12.15 6.10 7.44
CA ASN A 173 -10.98 6.17 6.56
C ASN A 173 -11.40 6.36 5.07
N VAL A 174 -12.69 6.50 4.77
CA VAL A 174 -13.18 6.75 3.41
C VAL A 174 -12.92 8.20 3.05
N GLU A 175 -12.10 8.43 2.04
CA GLU A 175 -11.90 9.78 1.51
C GLU A 175 -13.24 10.35 0.99
N GLY A 176 -13.61 11.52 1.46
CA GLY A 176 -14.86 12.19 1.10
C GLY A 176 -16.08 11.74 1.89
N ALA A 177 -16.00 10.77 2.80
CA ALA A 177 -17.06 10.50 3.76
C ALA A 177 -17.26 11.71 4.68
N LEU A 178 -18.51 11.94 5.14
CA LEU A 178 -18.79 13.00 6.09
C LEU A 178 -18.01 12.78 7.41
N MET A 179 -17.93 11.52 7.85
CA MET A 179 -17.18 11.13 9.04
C MET A 179 -15.69 10.94 8.78
N SER A 180 -15.14 11.30 7.61
CA SER A 180 -13.69 11.28 7.41
C SER A 180 -13.02 12.28 8.36
N GLY A 181 -12.01 11.81 9.11
CA GLY A 181 -11.25 12.66 10.02
C GLY A 181 -10.47 13.72 9.26
N PRO A 182 -10.36 14.95 9.77
CA PRO A 182 -9.45 15.93 9.21
C PRO A 182 -8.02 15.53 9.54
N PRO A 183 -7.10 15.53 8.58
CA PRO A 183 -5.69 15.55 8.91
C PRO A 183 -5.31 16.85 9.64
N ASP A 184 -5.87 17.99 9.24
CA ASP A 184 -5.57 19.30 9.82
C ASP A 184 -6.70 20.28 9.52
N SER A 185 -7.37 20.75 10.57
CA SER A 185 -8.19 21.95 10.66
C SER A 185 -9.20 22.25 9.53
N MET A 186 -10.44 22.40 9.93
CA MET A 186 -11.63 22.78 9.17
C MET A 186 -12.15 21.68 8.22
N TYR A 187 -13.31 21.14 8.60
CA TYR A 187 -14.09 20.16 7.82
C TYR A 187 -14.16 20.56 6.34
N THR A 188 -13.33 19.91 5.52
CA THR A 188 -13.29 20.15 4.06
C THR A 188 -14.30 19.29 3.32
N GLY A 189 -14.95 18.34 4.02
CA GLY A 189 -15.98 17.44 3.49
C GLY A 189 -17.28 18.16 3.09
N GLY A 190 -18.13 17.44 2.38
CA GLY A 190 -19.49 17.88 2.08
C GLY A 190 -20.37 17.99 3.33
N THR A 191 -21.63 18.38 3.13
CA THR A 191 -22.66 18.42 4.18
C THR A 191 -23.64 17.27 4.07
N ASP A 192 -23.46 16.37 3.09
CA ASP A 192 -24.36 15.26 2.82
C ASP A 192 -23.73 13.94 3.27
N LEU A 193 -24.57 13.08 3.84
CA LEU A 193 -24.16 11.73 4.25
C LEU A 193 -23.78 10.91 3.02
N THR A 194 -22.62 10.27 3.07
CA THR A 194 -22.20 9.33 2.02
C THR A 194 -22.77 7.93 2.29
N ALA A 195 -22.56 7.01 1.36
CA ALA A 195 -22.95 5.61 1.55
C ALA A 195 -22.27 4.98 2.76
N ASP A 196 -21.03 5.36 3.07
CA ASP A 196 -20.27 4.89 4.21
C ASP A 196 -20.88 5.36 5.54
N ASP A 197 -21.22 6.64 5.64
CA ASP A 197 -21.86 7.22 6.82
C ASP A 197 -23.25 6.58 7.10
N VAL A 198 -24.05 6.42 6.04
CA VAL A 198 -25.35 5.74 6.10
C VAL A 198 -25.19 4.30 6.56
N HIS A 199 -24.19 3.60 6.05
CA HIS A 199 -23.92 2.22 6.41
C HIS A 199 -23.55 2.11 7.89
N GLY A 200 -22.63 2.94 8.38
CA GLY A 200 -22.24 2.98 9.79
C GLY A 200 -23.44 3.22 10.71
N CYS A 201 -24.27 4.22 10.39
CA CYS A 201 -25.45 4.53 11.16
C CYS A 201 -26.46 3.34 11.18
N ARG A 202 -26.69 2.72 10.02
CA ARG A 202 -27.58 1.53 9.92
C ARG A 202 -27.02 0.32 10.67
N CYS A 203 -25.70 0.21 10.80
CA CYS A 203 -25.12 -0.82 11.64
C CYS A 203 -25.52 -0.68 13.10
N LEU A 204 -25.59 0.53 13.61
CA LEU A 204 -26.00 0.79 14.99
C LEU A 204 -27.52 0.70 15.18
N TYR A 205 -28.31 1.27 14.27
CA TYR A 205 -29.74 1.55 14.50
C TYR A 205 -30.69 0.90 13.49
N GLY A 206 -30.18 0.18 12.49
CA GLY A 206 -30.99 -0.30 11.37
C GLY A 206 -31.45 0.82 10.43
N PRO A 207 -32.24 0.52 9.39
CA PRO A 207 -32.79 1.52 8.47
C PRO A 207 -33.86 2.38 9.17
N ALA A 208 -34.06 3.59 8.66
CA ALA A 208 -35.11 4.50 9.15
C ALA A 208 -36.51 3.90 9.00
N ALA A 209 -37.46 4.38 9.81
CA ALA A 209 -38.84 3.92 9.79
C ALA A 209 -39.46 4.03 8.39
N GLY A 210 -40.08 2.95 7.93
CA GLY A 210 -40.70 2.87 6.60
C GLY A 210 -39.77 2.48 5.45
N GLN A 211 -38.45 2.41 5.69
CA GLN A 211 -37.50 1.85 4.73
C GLN A 211 -37.34 0.34 4.95
N GLN A 212 -37.25 -0.43 3.85
CA GLN A 212 -36.92 -1.85 3.91
C GLN A 212 -35.55 -2.07 3.23
N ALA A 213 -34.56 -2.56 3.98
CA ALA A 213 -33.26 -2.90 3.47
C ALA A 213 -32.59 -3.97 4.37
N GLY A 214 -31.85 -4.87 3.75
CA GLY A 214 -30.81 -5.63 4.44
C GLY A 214 -29.65 -4.69 4.77
N ASN A 215 -28.87 -4.97 5.81
CA ASN A 215 -27.66 -4.24 6.09
C ASN A 215 -26.61 -5.15 6.72
N VAL A 216 -25.41 -5.14 6.15
CA VAL A 216 -24.30 -5.95 6.65
C VAL A 216 -23.58 -5.20 7.75
N CYS A 217 -23.51 -5.79 8.94
CA CYS A 217 -22.59 -5.35 9.98
C CYS A 217 -21.63 -6.47 10.33
N SER A 218 -20.35 -6.20 10.30
CA SER A 218 -19.32 -7.17 10.65
C SER A 218 -18.50 -6.71 11.85
N LEU A 219 -18.10 -7.65 12.67
CA LEU A 219 -17.15 -7.46 13.76
C LEU A 219 -16.09 -8.57 13.70
N PRO A 220 -14.81 -8.24 13.78
CA PRO A 220 -14.24 -6.89 13.84
C PRO A 220 -14.37 -6.13 12.51
N GLU A 221 -14.23 -4.81 12.54
CA GLU A 221 -14.30 -3.95 11.36
C GLU A 221 -13.00 -3.93 10.55
N VAL A 222 -11.88 -4.20 11.20
CA VAL A 222 -10.53 -4.39 10.65
C VAL A 222 -9.95 -5.62 11.30
N ILE A 223 -9.23 -6.43 10.56
CA ILE A 223 -8.52 -7.59 11.12
C ILE A 223 -7.03 -7.31 11.03
N ASP A 224 -6.42 -7.07 12.19
CA ASP A 224 -4.96 -7.01 12.33
C ASP A 224 -4.46 -8.33 12.92
N PHE A 225 -3.65 -9.06 12.13
CA PHE A 225 -3.03 -10.30 12.56
C PHE A 225 -1.73 -10.08 13.34
N GLY A 226 -1.29 -8.82 13.49
CA GLY A 226 -0.02 -8.48 14.10
C GLY A 226 1.18 -9.03 13.33
N THR A 227 2.23 -9.39 14.06
CA THR A 227 3.46 -9.90 13.46
C THR A 227 3.44 -11.41 13.34
N ILE A 228 3.62 -11.93 12.10
CA ILE A 228 3.58 -13.35 11.75
C ILE A 228 4.93 -13.73 11.13
N ALA A 229 5.52 -14.85 11.56
CA ALA A 229 6.72 -15.36 10.90
C ALA A 229 6.42 -15.73 9.44
N VAL A 230 7.26 -15.28 8.52
CA VAL A 230 7.13 -15.60 7.09
C VAL A 230 7.05 -17.12 6.89
N GLY A 231 6.11 -17.56 6.07
CA GLY A 231 5.81 -18.97 5.80
C GLY A 231 4.92 -19.66 6.84
N SER A 232 4.68 -19.04 8.00
CA SER A 232 3.76 -19.55 9.01
C SER A 232 2.33 -19.06 8.75
N THR A 233 1.35 -19.80 9.28
CA THR A 233 -0.07 -19.42 9.25
C THR A 233 -0.46 -18.84 10.60
N SER A 234 -1.21 -17.74 10.62
CA SER A 234 -1.76 -17.14 11.85
C SER A 234 -2.80 -18.04 12.52
N SER A 235 -3.16 -17.70 13.74
CA SER A 235 -4.44 -18.14 14.29
C SER A 235 -5.60 -17.57 13.45
N GLU A 236 -6.72 -18.29 13.43
CA GLU A 236 -7.91 -17.86 12.70
C GLU A 236 -8.60 -16.71 13.45
N SER A 237 -8.83 -15.60 12.77
CA SER A 237 -9.64 -14.49 13.28
C SER A 237 -11.09 -14.68 12.87
N GLN A 238 -12.00 -14.72 13.84
CA GLN A 238 -13.43 -14.91 13.58
C GLN A 238 -14.11 -13.60 13.25
N VAL A 239 -14.87 -13.58 12.18
CA VAL A 239 -15.72 -12.47 11.75
C VAL A 239 -17.17 -12.85 11.94
N ARG A 240 -17.89 -12.04 12.69
CA ARG A 240 -19.35 -12.15 12.83
C ARG A 240 -20.03 -11.17 11.89
N VAL A 241 -20.84 -11.67 10.99
CA VAL A 241 -21.70 -10.90 10.09
C VAL A 241 -23.11 -10.90 10.66
N THR A 242 -23.66 -9.71 10.88
CA THR A 242 -25.03 -9.53 11.38
C THR A 242 -25.85 -8.77 10.36
N ASN A 243 -27.06 -9.19 10.08
CA ASN A 243 -28.03 -8.40 9.34
C ASN A 243 -28.69 -7.39 10.31
N SER A 244 -28.20 -6.16 10.33
CA SER A 244 -28.79 -5.07 11.11
C SER A 244 -29.94 -4.36 10.40
N GLY A 245 -30.29 -4.83 9.20
CA GLY A 245 -31.45 -4.34 8.44
C GLY A 245 -32.78 -4.91 8.96
N ASN A 246 -33.87 -4.53 8.31
CA ASN A 246 -35.22 -5.02 8.57
C ASN A 246 -35.80 -5.88 7.42
N ALA A 247 -34.99 -6.18 6.41
CA ALA A 247 -35.28 -7.14 5.34
C ALA A 247 -34.25 -8.29 5.38
N ALA A 248 -34.58 -9.43 4.77
CA ALA A 248 -33.64 -10.55 4.69
C ALA A 248 -32.41 -10.21 3.85
N LEU A 249 -31.22 -10.64 4.32
CA LEU A 249 -29.94 -10.49 3.65
C LEU A 249 -29.44 -11.85 3.17
N VAL A 250 -29.25 -12.01 1.87
CA VAL A 250 -28.75 -13.26 1.27
C VAL A 250 -27.27 -13.19 1.03
N MET A 251 -26.52 -14.14 1.57
CA MET A 251 -25.09 -14.31 1.36
C MET A 251 -24.82 -14.90 -0.03
N SER A 252 -23.95 -14.30 -0.81
CA SER A 252 -23.58 -14.81 -2.14
C SER A 252 -22.23 -15.51 -2.14
N ASP A 253 -21.20 -14.88 -1.56
CA ASP A 253 -19.84 -15.39 -1.52
C ASP A 253 -19.00 -14.63 -0.49
N ILE A 254 -17.91 -15.26 -0.01
CA ILE A 254 -16.89 -14.62 0.82
C ILE A 254 -15.53 -14.97 0.23
N GLN A 255 -14.73 -13.98 -0.14
CA GLN A 255 -13.44 -14.18 -0.78
C GLN A 255 -12.42 -13.15 -0.32
N THR A 256 -11.15 -13.55 -0.36
CA THR A 256 -10.01 -12.65 -0.27
C THR A 256 -9.38 -12.49 -1.67
N GLY A 257 -9.00 -11.30 -2.05
CA GLY A 257 -8.31 -11.04 -3.33
C GLY A 257 -6.82 -11.40 -3.29
N SER A 258 -6.34 -12.10 -2.27
CA SER A 258 -4.93 -12.33 -1.98
C SER A 258 -4.64 -13.79 -1.66
N ASN A 259 -3.44 -14.26 -2.05
CA ASN A 259 -2.94 -15.58 -1.64
C ASN A 259 -2.34 -15.58 -0.21
N GLU A 260 -2.16 -14.41 0.39
CA GLU A 260 -1.60 -14.24 1.74
C GLU A 260 -2.68 -14.18 2.82
N PHE A 261 -3.93 -13.85 2.44
CA PHE A 261 -5.09 -13.90 3.33
C PHE A 261 -6.09 -14.92 2.81
N LEU A 262 -6.58 -15.79 3.68
CA LEU A 262 -7.38 -16.96 3.29
C LEU A 262 -8.68 -16.97 4.10
N VAL A 263 -9.77 -17.37 3.44
CA VAL A 263 -11.00 -17.70 4.15
C VAL A 263 -10.83 -19.08 4.78
N GLY A 264 -11.01 -19.16 6.08
CA GLY A 264 -10.94 -20.39 6.86
C GLY A 264 -12.30 -21.07 7.02
N THR A 265 -12.73 -21.26 8.28
CA THR A 265 -14.08 -21.79 8.57
C THR A 265 -15.15 -20.83 8.03
N ASN A 266 -16.19 -21.36 7.39
CA ASN A 266 -17.24 -20.52 6.81
C ASN A 266 -18.64 -21.05 7.16
N GLY A 267 -19.30 -20.37 8.13
CA GLY A 267 -20.69 -20.58 8.48
C GLY A 267 -21.66 -19.64 7.72
N CYS A 268 -21.12 -18.71 6.92
CA CYS A 268 -21.90 -17.78 6.08
C CYS A 268 -21.96 -18.28 4.62
N MET A 269 -22.42 -19.49 4.42
CA MET A 269 -22.37 -20.15 3.10
C MET A 269 -23.15 -19.43 2.00
N PRO A 270 -22.77 -19.57 0.73
CA PRO A 270 -23.54 -19.06 -0.40
C PRO A 270 -25.01 -19.54 -0.36
N GLY A 271 -25.93 -18.61 -0.58
CA GLY A 271 -27.38 -18.85 -0.49
C GLY A 271 -27.96 -18.82 0.92
N TYR A 272 -27.12 -18.66 1.97
CA TYR A 272 -27.62 -18.51 3.34
C TYR A 272 -28.35 -17.17 3.51
N SER A 273 -29.59 -17.22 4.02
CA SER A 273 -30.41 -16.04 4.22
C SER A 273 -30.45 -15.66 5.70
N LEU A 274 -29.91 -14.48 6.01
CA LEU A 274 -29.95 -13.89 7.34
C LEU A 274 -31.24 -13.09 7.53
N ALA A 275 -32.13 -13.52 8.41
CA ALA A 275 -33.27 -12.71 8.83
C ALA A 275 -32.77 -11.44 9.57
N PRO A 276 -33.64 -10.41 9.72
CA PRO A 276 -33.31 -9.23 10.53
C PRO A 276 -32.80 -9.62 11.93
N GLY A 277 -31.66 -9.09 12.35
CA GLY A 277 -30.99 -9.39 13.62
C GLY A 277 -30.23 -10.73 13.67
N ALA A 278 -30.35 -11.59 12.66
CA ALA A 278 -29.62 -12.86 12.61
C ALA A 278 -28.15 -12.64 12.22
N SER A 279 -27.30 -13.59 12.65
CA SER A 279 -25.84 -13.52 12.37
C SER A 279 -25.32 -14.87 11.87
N CYS A 280 -24.23 -14.82 11.11
CA CYS A 280 -23.37 -15.96 10.82
C CYS A 280 -21.91 -15.61 11.10
N THR A 281 -21.01 -16.58 11.10
CA THR A 281 -19.59 -16.37 11.35
C THR A 281 -18.74 -17.05 10.28
N PHE A 282 -17.60 -16.46 9.98
CA PHE A 282 -16.56 -17.07 9.18
C PHE A 282 -15.18 -16.68 9.73
N GLY A 283 -14.16 -17.44 9.39
CA GLY A 283 -12.80 -17.20 9.82
C GLY A 283 -11.93 -16.66 8.71
N VAL A 284 -10.93 -15.86 9.06
CA VAL A 284 -9.86 -15.41 8.17
C VAL A 284 -8.51 -15.76 8.77
N LEU A 285 -7.58 -16.17 7.92
CA LEU A 285 -6.22 -16.55 8.26
C LEU A 285 -5.25 -15.70 7.44
N ALA A 286 -4.07 -15.41 7.98
CA ALA A 286 -2.97 -14.82 7.25
C ALA A 286 -1.80 -15.81 7.16
N ARG A 287 -1.21 -15.91 5.95
CA ARG A 287 0.01 -16.68 5.68
C ARG A 287 0.90 -15.87 4.75
N LEU A 288 1.86 -15.17 5.34
CA LEU A 288 2.68 -14.20 4.61
C LEU A 288 3.86 -14.89 3.93
N ALA A 289 4.05 -14.58 2.64
CA ALA A 289 5.17 -15.08 1.85
C ALA A 289 6.44 -14.21 1.98
N LEU A 290 6.29 -12.94 2.38
CA LEU A 290 7.37 -11.97 2.48
C LEU A 290 7.32 -11.22 3.82
N ALA A 291 8.47 -10.72 4.26
CA ALA A 291 8.58 -9.84 5.42
C ALA A 291 8.06 -8.43 5.14
N GLY A 292 7.74 -7.69 6.20
CA GLY A 292 7.22 -6.32 6.16
C GLY A 292 5.70 -6.26 6.28
N GLU A 293 5.17 -5.04 6.21
CA GLU A 293 3.74 -4.79 6.31
C GLU A 293 2.98 -5.37 5.11
N ARG A 294 1.85 -5.96 5.39
CA ARG A 294 0.94 -6.58 4.43
C ARG A 294 -0.48 -6.09 4.66
N SER A 295 -1.16 -5.77 3.58
CA SER A 295 -2.56 -5.38 3.61
C SER A 295 -3.35 -6.16 2.55
N GLY A 296 -4.62 -6.32 2.81
CA GLY A 296 -5.57 -6.97 1.91
C GLY A 296 -6.99 -6.66 2.33
N GLU A 297 -7.94 -7.35 1.75
CA GLU A 297 -9.34 -7.25 2.13
C GLU A 297 -10.03 -8.61 2.04
N VAL A 298 -11.03 -8.83 2.87
CA VAL A 298 -12.01 -9.86 2.65
C VAL A 298 -13.31 -9.20 2.18
N THR A 299 -13.85 -9.68 1.06
CA THR A 299 -15.10 -9.20 0.48
C THR A 299 -16.22 -10.17 0.79
N ILE A 300 -17.28 -9.65 1.41
CA ILE A 300 -18.54 -10.35 1.70
C ILE A 300 -19.54 -9.90 0.64
N ASN A 301 -19.87 -10.77 -0.31
CA ASN A 301 -20.86 -10.48 -1.33
C ASN A 301 -22.24 -10.89 -0.86
N THR A 302 -23.20 -9.98 -0.95
CA THR A 302 -24.58 -10.17 -0.48
C THR A 302 -25.60 -9.64 -1.49
N SER A 303 -26.90 -9.87 -1.22
CA SER A 303 -28.01 -9.30 -2.00
C SER A 303 -28.03 -7.76 -2.01
N GLU A 304 -27.38 -7.12 -1.02
CA GLU A 304 -27.29 -5.65 -0.91
C GLU A 304 -25.96 -5.10 -1.51
N GLY A 305 -25.16 -6.00 -2.12
CA GLY A 305 -23.88 -5.66 -2.73
C GLY A 305 -22.67 -6.17 -1.93
N PRO A 306 -21.46 -5.85 -2.39
CA PRO A 306 -20.23 -6.25 -1.73
C PRO A 306 -19.95 -5.38 -0.50
N TYR A 307 -19.51 -6.05 0.56
CA TYR A 307 -19.03 -5.44 1.79
C TYR A 307 -17.61 -5.87 2.06
N ARG A 308 -16.72 -4.97 2.48
CA ARG A 308 -15.29 -5.23 2.59
C ARG A 308 -14.77 -4.97 3.99
N ILE A 309 -13.88 -5.83 4.47
CA ILE A 309 -13.18 -5.70 5.74
C ILE A 309 -11.68 -5.63 5.44
N PRO A 310 -10.99 -4.57 5.84
CA PRO A 310 -9.55 -4.47 5.72
C PRO A 310 -8.82 -5.53 6.53
N LEU A 311 -7.73 -6.05 5.98
CA LEU A 311 -6.86 -7.03 6.60
C LEU A 311 -5.44 -6.45 6.67
N GLU A 312 -4.81 -6.56 7.84
CA GLU A 312 -3.46 -6.07 8.07
C GLU A 312 -2.64 -7.16 8.78
N ALA A 313 -1.36 -7.24 8.45
CA ALA A 313 -0.40 -8.13 9.08
C ALA A 313 1.03 -7.64 8.81
N THR A 314 1.98 -8.01 9.69
CA THR A 314 3.41 -7.74 9.47
C THR A 314 4.17 -9.06 9.40
N GLY A 315 4.84 -9.33 8.26
CA GLY A 315 5.73 -10.48 8.12
C GLY A 315 7.01 -10.28 8.91
N ALA A 316 7.29 -11.18 9.85
CA ALA A 316 8.54 -11.16 10.61
C ALA A 316 9.70 -11.69 9.77
N GLY A 317 10.79 -10.93 9.69
CA GLY A 317 12.02 -11.29 8.97
C GLY A 317 12.74 -10.06 8.43
N ALA A 318 13.89 -10.28 7.80
CA ALA A 318 14.55 -9.22 7.04
C ALA A 318 13.72 -8.89 5.81
N PRO A 319 13.65 -7.62 5.38
CA PRO A 319 12.98 -7.26 4.13
C PRO A 319 13.53 -8.08 2.96
N PRO A 320 12.66 -8.56 2.04
CA PRO A 320 13.12 -9.34 0.91
C PRO A 320 14.03 -8.49 0.01
N ASN A 321 15.08 -9.11 -0.50
CA ASN A 321 15.98 -8.51 -1.46
C ASN A 321 15.86 -9.25 -2.80
N PHE A 322 15.48 -8.52 -3.84
CA PHE A 322 15.21 -9.07 -5.17
C PHE A 322 16.42 -8.97 -6.12
N GLU A 323 17.60 -8.67 -5.60
CA GLU A 323 18.87 -8.57 -6.33
C GLU A 323 19.14 -9.79 -7.21
N GLY A 324 19.56 -9.56 -8.48
CA GLY A 324 20.00 -10.60 -9.41
C GLY A 324 19.21 -10.65 -10.72
N SER A 325 19.41 -11.72 -11.49
CA SER A 325 18.77 -11.90 -12.81
C SER A 325 17.45 -12.67 -12.71
N TRP A 326 16.48 -12.21 -13.49
CA TRP A 326 15.13 -12.75 -13.58
C TRP A 326 14.76 -13.02 -15.05
N TRP A 327 13.98 -14.04 -15.30
CA TRP A 327 13.51 -14.43 -16.63
C TRP A 327 12.08 -14.94 -16.60
N ASN A 328 11.54 -15.33 -17.77
CA ASN A 328 10.16 -15.80 -17.85
C ASN A 328 9.91 -17.08 -17.04
N ALA A 329 8.75 -17.17 -16.43
CA ALA A 329 8.24 -18.39 -15.78
C ALA A 329 7.29 -19.15 -16.71
N PRO A 330 7.35 -20.52 -16.76
CA PRO A 330 8.33 -21.35 -16.04
C PRO A 330 9.75 -21.15 -16.56
N ALA A 331 10.74 -21.39 -15.70
CA ALA A 331 12.15 -21.16 -15.98
C ALA A 331 12.59 -21.74 -17.35
N GLY A 332 13.23 -20.90 -18.18
CA GLY A 332 13.74 -21.29 -19.49
C GLY A 332 12.71 -21.31 -20.62
N SER A 333 11.43 -21.10 -20.36
CA SER A 333 10.36 -21.15 -21.38
C SER A 333 10.51 -20.10 -22.50
N GLU A 334 11.09 -18.95 -22.18
CA GLU A 334 11.40 -17.88 -23.13
C GLU A 334 12.89 -17.47 -23.01
N SER A 335 13.80 -18.43 -23.03
CA SER A 335 15.24 -18.15 -22.93
C SER A 335 15.72 -17.22 -24.05
N GLY A 336 16.45 -16.18 -23.69
CA GLY A 336 17.01 -15.19 -24.63
C GLY A 336 16.77 -13.75 -24.21
N TRP A 337 15.86 -13.50 -23.29
CA TRP A 337 15.65 -12.21 -22.63
C TRP A 337 15.62 -12.35 -21.11
N GLY A 338 15.77 -11.27 -20.41
CA GLY A 338 15.64 -11.23 -18.96
C GLY A 338 15.77 -9.82 -18.40
N ILE A 339 15.61 -9.73 -17.10
CA ILE A 339 15.72 -8.48 -16.34
C ILE A 339 16.75 -8.68 -15.26
N ASN A 340 17.72 -7.79 -15.19
CA ASN A 340 18.64 -7.70 -14.06
C ASN A 340 18.13 -6.65 -13.09
N LEU A 341 18.11 -6.98 -11.83
CA LEU A 341 17.65 -6.12 -10.75
C LEU A 341 18.81 -5.84 -9.81
N ALA A 342 19.22 -4.58 -9.73
CA ALA A 342 20.05 -4.07 -8.64
C ALA A 342 19.08 -3.44 -7.61
N HIS A 343 19.01 -4.04 -6.40
CA HIS A 343 18.01 -3.68 -5.40
C HIS A 343 18.66 -3.05 -4.18
N GLN A 344 18.41 -1.77 -3.93
CA GLN A 344 18.97 -1.02 -2.82
C GLN A 344 17.87 -0.25 -2.08
N GLY A 345 17.59 -0.65 -0.83
CA GLY A 345 16.51 -0.05 -0.04
C GLY A 345 15.13 -0.21 -0.72
N ASP A 346 14.43 0.90 -0.92
CA ASP A 346 13.12 0.95 -1.59
C ASP A 346 13.20 1.20 -3.09
N VAL A 347 14.39 1.05 -3.69
CA VAL A 347 14.63 1.33 -5.11
C VAL A 347 15.23 0.12 -5.81
N ILE A 348 14.67 -0.24 -6.95
CA ILE A 348 15.24 -1.22 -7.88
C ILE A 348 15.70 -0.48 -9.14
N PHE A 349 17.00 -0.55 -9.46
CA PHE A 349 17.48 -0.23 -10.79
C PHE A 349 17.42 -1.50 -11.64
N ALA A 350 16.52 -1.50 -12.62
CA ALA A 350 16.31 -2.64 -13.51
C ALA A 350 16.89 -2.37 -14.88
N THR A 351 17.58 -3.37 -15.46
CA THR A 351 18.00 -3.40 -16.84
C THR A 351 17.36 -4.58 -17.54
N TRP A 352 16.49 -4.29 -18.49
CA TRP A 352 15.80 -5.30 -19.29
C TRP A 352 16.56 -5.53 -20.59
N PHE A 353 17.15 -6.69 -20.77
CA PHE A 353 17.80 -7.11 -21.99
C PHE A 353 16.85 -7.96 -22.84
N THR A 354 16.63 -7.52 -24.07
CA THR A 354 15.65 -8.10 -25.00
C THR A 354 16.04 -7.78 -26.45
N TYR A 355 15.08 -7.76 -27.37
CA TYR A 355 15.30 -7.46 -28.77
C TYR A 355 14.25 -6.48 -29.28
N ASP A 356 14.67 -5.59 -30.18
CA ASP A 356 13.78 -4.65 -30.85
C ASP A 356 12.87 -5.36 -31.89
N ALA A 357 12.04 -4.61 -32.59
CA ALA A 357 11.13 -5.13 -33.60
C ALA A 357 11.84 -5.80 -34.79
N THR A 358 13.15 -5.54 -34.98
CA THR A 358 13.96 -6.14 -36.03
C THR A 358 14.74 -7.39 -35.57
N GLY A 359 14.67 -7.71 -34.30
CA GLY A 359 15.39 -8.81 -33.67
C GLY A 359 16.83 -8.46 -33.25
N ARG A 360 17.21 -7.19 -33.29
CA ARG A 360 18.51 -6.70 -32.81
C ARG A 360 18.51 -6.63 -31.28
N ALA A 361 19.65 -6.92 -30.68
CA ALA A 361 19.85 -6.72 -29.23
C ALA A 361 19.44 -5.32 -28.80
N TRP A 362 18.56 -5.24 -27.82
CA TRP A 362 18.00 -4.00 -27.30
C TRP A 362 17.91 -4.08 -25.79
N TRP A 363 18.25 -3.01 -25.09
CA TRP A 363 18.11 -2.94 -23.66
C TRP A 363 17.45 -1.66 -23.22
N LEU A 364 16.67 -1.77 -22.14
CA LEU A 364 15.97 -0.66 -21.50
C LEU A 364 16.36 -0.60 -20.02
N SER A 365 16.39 0.60 -19.48
CA SER A 365 16.64 0.81 -18.06
C SER A 365 15.42 1.40 -17.36
N MET A 366 15.29 1.12 -16.07
CA MET A 366 14.22 1.64 -15.23
C MET A 366 14.75 1.86 -13.81
N THR A 367 14.51 3.04 -13.25
CA THR A 367 14.56 3.23 -11.80
C THR A 367 13.16 3.06 -11.27
N ALA A 368 12.92 1.96 -10.58
CA ALA A 368 11.61 1.60 -10.02
C ALA A 368 11.59 1.88 -8.53
N ASN A 369 10.72 2.77 -8.11
CA ASN A 369 10.47 3.05 -6.70
C ASN A 369 9.42 2.08 -6.15
N ARG A 370 9.53 1.76 -4.87
CA ARG A 370 8.53 0.96 -4.17
C ARG A 370 7.21 1.73 -4.12
N THR A 371 6.14 1.12 -4.61
CA THR A 371 4.78 1.66 -4.63
C THR A 371 3.82 0.84 -3.77
N GLY A 372 4.27 -0.32 -3.28
CA GLY A 372 3.52 -1.23 -2.42
C GLY A 372 4.41 -2.37 -1.92
N ASN A 373 3.85 -3.27 -1.15
CA ASN A 373 4.57 -4.43 -0.67
C ASN A 373 4.95 -5.37 -1.82
N GLY A 374 6.27 -5.51 -2.07
CA GLY A 374 6.77 -6.26 -3.20
C GLY A 374 6.42 -5.66 -4.57
N VAL A 375 5.97 -4.39 -4.64
CA VAL A 375 5.60 -3.71 -5.88
C VAL A 375 6.51 -2.53 -6.12
N TYR A 376 7.11 -2.49 -7.31
CA TYR A 376 8.04 -1.45 -7.74
C TYR A 376 7.66 -0.97 -9.14
N SER A 377 7.58 0.34 -9.35
CA SER A 377 7.15 0.92 -10.63
C SER A 377 8.08 2.06 -11.07
N GLY A 378 8.26 2.18 -12.38
CA GLY A 378 9.08 3.23 -12.96
C GLY A 378 8.88 3.39 -14.47
N MET A 379 9.47 4.48 -14.99
CA MET A 379 9.53 4.73 -16.43
C MET A 379 10.64 3.89 -17.07
N LEU A 380 10.37 3.34 -18.25
CA LEU A 380 11.36 2.65 -19.07
C LEU A 380 12.00 3.62 -20.06
N PHE A 381 13.31 3.61 -20.09
CA PHE A 381 14.13 4.46 -20.95
C PHE A 381 14.96 3.62 -21.93
N GLU A 382 14.96 4.04 -23.17
CA GLU A 382 15.96 3.66 -24.15
C GLU A 382 17.12 4.65 -24.10
N THR A 383 18.35 4.14 -24.23
CA THR A 383 19.57 4.97 -24.19
C THR A 383 20.41 4.74 -25.44
N HIS A 384 21.03 5.80 -25.91
CA HIS A 384 22.02 5.79 -26.99
C HIS A 384 23.29 6.48 -26.51
N GLY A 385 24.44 6.10 -27.05
CA GLY A 385 25.68 6.71 -26.60
C GLY A 385 26.88 6.35 -27.47
N PRO A 386 28.09 6.77 -27.05
CA PRO A 386 29.34 6.42 -27.73
C PRO A 386 29.52 4.90 -27.83
N ALA A 387 30.08 4.44 -28.95
CA ALA A 387 30.36 3.04 -29.16
C ALA A 387 31.14 2.43 -27.98
N PHE A 388 30.94 1.15 -27.71
CA PHE A 388 31.56 0.42 -26.58
C PHE A 388 33.09 0.54 -26.53
N ASN A 389 33.75 0.83 -27.66
CA ASN A 389 35.19 0.96 -27.79
C ASN A 389 35.68 2.42 -27.83
N ALA A 390 34.79 3.39 -27.64
CA ALA A 390 35.16 4.80 -27.62
C ALA A 390 36.22 5.10 -26.54
N THR A 391 37.24 5.86 -26.91
CA THR A 391 38.34 6.28 -26.03
C THR A 391 38.73 7.72 -26.31
N PRO A 392 38.40 8.68 -25.42
CA PRO A 392 37.63 8.53 -24.22
C PRO A 392 36.14 8.23 -24.51
N PHE A 393 35.46 7.58 -23.57
CA PHE A 393 34.00 7.48 -23.56
C PHE A 393 33.44 8.81 -23.00
N ASP A 394 32.70 9.56 -23.79
CA ASP A 394 32.11 10.83 -23.38
C ASP A 394 30.68 10.60 -22.80
N PRO A 395 30.47 10.74 -21.48
CA PRO A 395 29.16 10.57 -20.89
C PRO A 395 28.16 11.65 -21.32
N ASN A 396 28.60 12.82 -21.80
CA ASN A 396 27.71 13.88 -22.29
C ASN A 396 27.12 13.56 -23.67
N ALA A 397 27.69 12.60 -24.39
CA ALA A 397 27.17 12.09 -25.64
C ALA A 397 26.13 10.93 -25.42
N VAL A 398 25.87 10.57 -24.18
CA VAL A 398 24.79 9.63 -23.83
C VAL A 398 23.47 10.40 -23.71
N TRP A 399 22.48 9.98 -24.46
CA TRP A 399 21.14 10.52 -24.38
C TRP A 399 20.10 9.40 -24.20
N TYR A 400 18.99 9.72 -23.56
CA TYR A 400 17.94 8.77 -23.23
C TYR A 400 16.57 9.41 -23.42
N PHE A 401 15.58 8.59 -23.72
CA PHE A 401 14.19 9.02 -23.86
C PHE A 401 13.24 7.95 -23.33
N PRO A 402 12.09 8.37 -22.76
CA PRO A 402 11.10 7.43 -22.24
C PRO A 402 10.42 6.71 -23.40
N VAL A 403 10.33 5.39 -23.31
CA VAL A 403 9.60 4.53 -24.26
C VAL A 403 8.37 3.88 -23.64
N GLY A 404 8.17 4.05 -22.32
CA GLY A 404 7.04 3.49 -21.63
C GLY A 404 7.22 3.44 -20.13
N ALA A 405 6.52 2.53 -19.48
CA ALA A 405 6.59 2.29 -18.05
C ALA A 405 6.47 0.80 -17.74
N ALA A 406 6.95 0.40 -16.55
CA ALA A 406 6.78 -0.96 -16.09
C ALA A 406 6.57 -1.05 -14.59
N THR A 407 5.98 -2.18 -14.18
CA THR A 407 5.75 -2.55 -12.79
C THR A 407 6.26 -3.97 -12.57
N LEU A 408 7.08 -4.14 -11.55
CA LEU A 408 7.50 -5.42 -10.99
C LEU A 408 6.63 -5.70 -9.77
N THR A 409 6.00 -6.87 -9.73
CA THR A 409 5.21 -7.32 -8.56
C THR A 409 5.70 -8.68 -8.14
N PHE A 410 6.28 -8.78 -6.95
CA PHE A 410 6.82 -10.02 -6.41
C PHE A 410 5.80 -10.69 -5.49
N SER A 411 5.48 -11.96 -5.77
CA SER A 411 4.62 -12.79 -4.92
C SER A 411 5.39 -13.46 -3.79
N ASP A 412 6.68 -13.70 -3.99
CA ASP A 412 7.63 -14.26 -3.03
C ASP A 412 9.07 -13.90 -3.44
N GLU A 413 10.09 -14.42 -2.74
CA GLU A 413 11.50 -14.12 -3.02
C GLU A 413 11.98 -14.56 -4.41
N ASN A 414 11.26 -15.47 -5.07
CA ASN A 414 11.71 -16.11 -6.31
C ASN A 414 10.72 -15.97 -7.49
N ASN A 415 9.50 -15.48 -7.27
CA ASN A 415 8.45 -15.38 -8.28
C ASN A 415 7.78 -14.01 -8.27
N GLY A 416 7.33 -13.59 -9.46
CA GLY A 416 6.63 -12.32 -9.62
C GLY A 416 6.06 -12.14 -11.02
N THR A 417 5.67 -10.91 -11.31
CA THR A 417 5.23 -10.48 -12.64
C THR A 417 5.98 -9.23 -13.08
N PHE A 418 6.22 -9.11 -14.37
CA PHE A 418 6.73 -7.93 -15.04
C PHE A 418 5.68 -7.45 -16.02
N ALA A 419 4.95 -6.41 -15.64
CA ALA A 419 3.95 -5.75 -16.48
C ALA A 419 4.58 -4.49 -17.10
N TYR A 420 4.49 -4.34 -18.39
CA TYR A 420 5.07 -3.20 -19.10
C TYR A 420 4.17 -2.68 -20.21
N THR A 421 4.34 -1.40 -20.52
CA THR A 421 3.87 -0.77 -21.74
C THR A 421 5.06 -0.09 -22.41
N VAL A 422 5.42 -0.52 -23.62
CA VAL A 422 6.55 0.00 -24.39
C VAL A 422 6.10 0.31 -25.81
N ASN A 423 6.29 1.55 -26.26
CA ASN A 423 5.87 2.03 -27.59
C ASN A 423 4.41 1.69 -27.90
N GLY A 424 3.52 1.78 -26.89
CA GLY A 424 2.09 1.47 -27.00
C GLY A 424 1.74 -0.02 -26.91
N ILE A 425 2.71 -0.91 -26.80
CA ILE A 425 2.48 -2.36 -26.64
C ILE A 425 2.51 -2.71 -25.15
N ALA A 426 1.39 -3.20 -24.63
CA ALA A 426 1.25 -3.64 -23.25
C ALA A 426 1.33 -5.17 -23.16
N GLN A 427 2.16 -5.67 -22.23
CA GLN A 427 2.26 -7.09 -21.90
C GLN A 427 2.52 -7.30 -20.42
N THR A 428 2.16 -8.48 -19.92
CA THR A 428 2.51 -8.95 -18.57
C THR A 428 3.15 -10.33 -18.70
N LYS A 429 4.34 -10.45 -18.13
CA LYS A 429 5.11 -11.70 -18.10
C LYS A 429 5.17 -12.21 -16.67
N ALA A 430 4.87 -13.47 -16.43
CA ALA A 430 5.26 -14.13 -15.20
C ALA A 430 6.80 -14.29 -15.21
N ILE A 431 7.45 -13.90 -14.11
CA ILE A 431 8.91 -13.98 -13.99
C ILE A 431 9.32 -14.81 -12.78
N THR A 432 10.46 -15.45 -12.90
CA THR A 432 11.09 -16.18 -11.81
C THR A 432 12.59 -15.88 -11.78
N ARG A 433 13.22 -16.08 -10.63
CA ARG A 433 14.67 -15.90 -10.46
C ARG A 433 15.43 -16.85 -11.38
N MET A 434 16.49 -16.36 -12.03
CA MET A 434 17.38 -17.21 -12.82
C MET A 434 18.29 -18.01 -11.88
N VAL A 435 18.17 -19.33 -11.91
CA VAL A 435 18.93 -20.25 -11.08
C VAL A 435 19.83 -21.12 -11.96
N PHE A 436 21.16 -21.07 -11.71
CA PHE A 436 22.18 -21.88 -12.39
C PHE A 436 23.26 -22.43 -11.42
N GLY A 437 23.12 -22.12 -10.12
CA GLY A 437 23.97 -22.58 -9.01
C GLY A 437 23.28 -22.32 -7.69
N THR A 438 24.04 -22.32 -6.59
CA THR A 438 23.51 -21.94 -5.28
C THR A 438 23.21 -20.43 -5.25
N LEU A 439 21.95 -20.07 -4.99
CA LEU A 439 21.54 -18.68 -4.84
C LEU A 439 22.24 -18.05 -3.63
N PRO A 440 22.84 -16.86 -3.78
CA PRO A 440 23.34 -16.12 -2.64
C PRO A 440 22.16 -15.57 -1.81
N ARG A 441 22.41 -15.39 -0.52
CA ARG A 441 21.52 -14.63 0.34
C ARG A 441 21.90 -13.17 0.28
N CYS A 442 21.05 -12.34 -0.30
CA CYS A 442 21.25 -10.90 -0.39
C CYS A 442 20.45 -10.16 0.69
N THR A 443 21.09 -9.21 1.36
CA THR A 443 20.49 -8.34 2.38
C THR A 443 20.90 -6.89 2.13
N PHE A 444 20.13 -5.94 2.64
CA PHE A 444 20.52 -4.53 2.58
C PHE A 444 21.67 -4.25 3.52
N GLY A 445 22.69 -3.59 3.05
CA GLY A 445 23.91 -3.30 3.79
C GLY A 445 25.02 -2.77 2.89
N MET A 446 26.18 -2.55 3.46
CA MET A 446 27.41 -2.18 2.73
C MET A 446 28.42 -3.30 2.79
N GLN A 447 29.02 -3.64 1.65
CA GLN A 447 29.99 -4.73 1.56
C GLN A 447 31.25 -4.46 2.40
N GLY A 448 31.65 -3.20 2.53
CA GLY A 448 32.92 -2.87 3.19
C GLY A 448 34.12 -3.52 2.48
N ASN A 449 35.25 -3.59 3.18
CA ASN A 449 36.49 -4.20 2.68
C ASN A 449 36.48 -5.74 2.84
N LEU A 450 35.48 -6.44 2.33
CA LEU A 450 35.45 -7.90 2.35
C LEU A 450 36.61 -8.48 1.53
N ALA A 451 37.29 -9.46 2.08
CA ALA A 451 38.33 -10.20 1.36
C ALA A 451 37.73 -10.92 0.14
N THR A 452 38.45 -10.96 -0.98
CA THR A 452 38.01 -11.61 -2.23
C THR A 452 37.58 -13.07 -2.08
N ALA A 453 38.05 -13.75 -1.04
CA ALA A 453 37.69 -15.13 -0.76
C ALA A 453 36.26 -15.32 -0.23
N THR A 454 35.67 -14.28 0.33
CA THR A 454 34.33 -14.32 0.96
C THR A 454 33.31 -13.39 0.28
N ALA A 455 33.76 -12.57 -0.68
CA ALA A 455 32.89 -11.63 -1.36
C ALA A 455 32.05 -12.33 -2.44
N ASN A 456 30.76 -12.04 -2.48
CA ASN A 456 29.91 -12.27 -3.64
C ASN A 456 29.84 -10.97 -4.44
N TYR A 457 30.11 -11.06 -5.74
CA TYR A 457 30.24 -9.88 -6.62
C TYR A 457 28.95 -9.55 -7.37
N GLN A 458 27.85 -10.19 -7.03
CA GLN A 458 26.54 -9.89 -7.60
C GLN A 458 26.17 -8.44 -7.32
N ASP A 459 25.89 -7.67 -8.34
CA ASP A 459 25.41 -6.28 -8.34
C ASP A 459 25.57 -5.69 -9.74
N ILE A 460 25.24 -4.39 -9.88
CA ILE A 460 25.59 -3.57 -11.04
C ILE A 460 26.95 -2.87 -10.83
N TRP A 461 27.79 -2.91 -11.85
CA TRP A 461 29.15 -2.36 -11.86
C TRP A 461 29.32 -1.34 -12.98
N TRP A 462 30.05 -0.26 -12.71
CA TRP A 462 30.29 0.85 -13.64
C TRP A 462 31.66 1.48 -13.41
N THR A 463 32.10 2.38 -14.32
CA THR A 463 33.37 3.11 -14.19
C THR A 463 33.28 4.40 -13.36
N GLY A 464 32.13 4.67 -12.74
CA GLY A 464 31.86 5.94 -12.07
C GLY A 464 31.40 7.03 -13.06
N THR A 465 31.28 8.25 -12.56
CA THR A 465 30.68 9.38 -13.31
C THR A 465 31.44 9.77 -14.57
N GLY A 466 32.73 9.43 -14.65
CA GLY A 466 33.60 9.79 -15.82
C GLY A 466 33.23 9.09 -17.13
N GLU A 467 32.58 7.92 -17.06
CA GLU A 467 32.06 7.17 -18.21
C GLU A 467 30.63 6.68 -17.93
N SER A 468 29.79 7.53 -17.37
CA SER A 468 28.39 7.20 -17.08
C SER A 468 27.61 6.93 -18.37
N GLY A 469 26.72 5.93 -18.36
CA GLY A 469 25.85 5.56 -19.47
C GLY A 469 25.99 4.11 -19.94
N TRP A 470 26.96 3.38 -19.41
CA TRP A 470 27.10 1.94 -19.61
C TRP A 470 27.41 1.23 -18.28
N GLY A 471 27.21 -0.08 -18.24
CA GLY A 471 27.49 -0.87 -17.04
C GLY A 471 27.43 -2.36 -17.30
N VAL A 472 27.88 -3.14 -16.34
CA VAL A 472 27.77 -4.59 -16.35
C VAL A 472 27.04 -5.06 -15.10
N HIS A 473 25.97 -5.84 -15.28
CA HIS A 473 25.30 -6.52 -14.18
C HIS A 473 25.90 -7.91 -14.03
N LEU A 474 26.26 -8.25 -12.81
CA LEU A 474 26.84 -9.54 -12.45
C LEU A 474 25.85 -10.28 -11.56
N THR A 475 25.44 -11.47 -11.98
CA THR A 475 24.71 -12.43 -11.14
C THR A 475 25.64 -13.58 -10.81
N GLN A 476 26.02 -13.68 -9.54
CA GLN A 476 26.95 -14.71 -9.10
C GLN A 476 26.25 -15.81 -8.31
N GLN A 477 26.45 -17.05 -8.72
CA GLN A 477 25.98 -18.23 -8.02
C GLN A 477 27.13 -19.25 -7.95
N SER A 478 27.58 -19.57 -6.75
CA SER A 478 28.78 -20.38 -6.52
C SER A 478 30.01 -19.77 -7.23
N ASP A 479 30.77 -20.54 -7.99
CA ASP A 479 31.96 -20.13 -8.74
C ASP A 479 31.65 -19.70 -10.19
N LEU A 480 30.39 -19.36 -10.50
CA LEU A 480 29.94 -18.87 -11.79
C LEU A 480 29.37 -17.45 -11.68
N ILE A 481 29.72 -16.60 -12.64
CA ILE A 481 29.13 -15.29 -12.82
C ILE A 481 28.45 -15.25 -14.20
N PHE A 482 27.14 -15.00 -14.23
CA PHE A 482 26.45 -14.55 -15.43
C PHE A 482 26.56 -13.04 -15.50
N ALA A 483 27.31 -12.56 -16.51
CA ALA A 483 27.52 -11.15 -16.76
C ALA A 483 26.67 -10.68 -17.94
N THR A 484 25.94 -9.58 -17.77
CA THR A 484 25.24 -8.88 -18.85
C THR A 484 25.82 -7.47 -18.96
N TRP A 485 26.46 -7.19 -20.07
CA TRP A 485 27.09 -5.91 -20.34
C TRP A 485 26.17 -5.05 -21.20
N PHE A 486 25.74 -3.92 -20.68
CA PHE A 486 24.89 -2.92 -21.33
C PHE A 486 25.75 -1.78 -21.85
N THR A 487 25.76 -1.57 -23.16
CA THR A 487 26.61 -0.61 -23.86
C THR A 487 25.98 -0.22 -25.20
N TYR A 488 26.77 0.30 -26.13
CA TYR A 488 26.32 0.76 -27.45
C TYR A 488 27.16 0.18 -28.57
N ASP A 489 26.52 -0.13 -29.68
CA ASP A 489 27.15 -0.62 -30.91
C ASP A 489 27.88 0.56 -31.62
N PHE A 490 28.57 0.30 -32.70
CA PHE A 490 29.32 1.30 -33.49
C PHE A 490 28.46 2.45 -34.01
N ASP A 491 27.15 2.22 -34.21
CA ASP A 491 26.20 3.24 -34.64
C ASP A 491 25.55 4.00 -33.46
N GLY A 492 26.01 3.74 -32.24
CA GLY A 492 25.49 4.38 -31.03
C GLY A 492 24.17 3.80 -30.51
N ALA A 493 23.63 2.78 -31.16
CA ALA A 493 22.40 2.12 -30.71
C ALA A 493 22.64 1.17 -29.52
N PRO A 494 21.61 0.88 -28.73
CA PRO A 494 21.71 -0.05 -27.60
C PRO A 494 22.29 -1.40 -28.03
N LEU A 495 23.26 -1.88 -27.28
CA LEU A 495 23.88 -3.20 -27.44
C LEU A 495 24.02 -3.85 -26.07
N TRP A 496 23.56 -5.09 -25.93
CA TRP A 496 23.95 -5.88 -24.78
C TRP A 496 24.70 -7.13 -25.21
N LEU A 497 25.65 -7.51 -24.37
CA LEU A 497 26.46 -8.72 -24.51
C LEU A 497 26.35 -9.54 -23.24
N SER A 498 26.47 -10.85 -23.34
CA SER A 498 26.42 -11.74 -22.18
C SER A 498 27.64 -12.67 -22.13
N ALA A 499 28.02 -13.05 -20.90
CA ALA A 499 29.01 -14.08 -20.68
C ALA A 499 28.65 -14.93 -19.46
N THR A 500 28.93 -16.22 -19.51
CA THR A 500 29.04 -17.05 -18.33
C THR A 500 30.52 -17.21 -18.01
N ALA A 501 30.97 -16.55 -16.96
CA ALA A 501 32.35 -16.52 -16.54
C ALA A 501 32.57 -17.48 -15.39
N SER A 502 33.48 -18.44 -15.56
CA SER A 502 33.89 -19.40 -14.53
C SER A 502 35.08 -18.85 -13.76
N LYS A 503 35.14 -19.15 -12.48
CA LYS A 503 36.27 -18.80 -11.63
C LYS A 503 37.53 -19.53 -12.10
N THR A 504 38.59 -18.77 -12.37
CA THR A 504 39.89 -19.32 -12.78
C THR A 504 40.92 -19.25 -11.68
N SER A 505 40.79 -18.30 -10.76
CA SER A 505 41.58 -18.19 -9.53
C SER A 505 40.81 -17.31 -8.52
N ALA A 506 41.40 -17.09 -7.34
CA ALA A 506 40.77 -16.21 -6.33
C ALA A 506 40.50 -14.82 -6.89
N GLY A 507 39.23 -14.41 -6.92
CA GLY A 507 38.81 -13.11 -7.43
C GLY A 507 38.90 -12.94 -8.96
N VAL A 508 39.20 -14.00 -9.75
CA VAL A 508 39.32 -13.92 -11.20
C VAL A 508 38.32 -14.86 -11.88
N TYR A 509 37.51 -14.29 -12.79
CA TYR A 509 36.49 -14.99 -13.55
C TYR A 509 36.68 -14.69 -15.05
N SER A 510 36.57 -15.71 -15.91
CA SER A 510 36.69 -15.54 -17.35
C SER A 510 35.66 -16.37 -18.11
N GLY A 511 35.19 -15.85 -19.24
CA GLY A 511 34.21 -16.51 -20.08
C GLY A 511 34.13 -15.95 -21.49
N THR A 512 33.42 -16.68 -22.37
CA THR A 512 33.15 -16.25 -23.73
C THR A 512 32.06 -15.19 -23.74
N LEU A 513 32.32 -14.06 -24.46
CA LEU A 513 31.32 -13.04 -24.76
C LEU A 513 30.47 -13.47 -25.95
N PHE A 514 29.18 -13.32 -25.83
CA PHE A 514 28.19 -13.58 -26.86
C PHE A 514 27.40 -12.32 -27.21
N ARG A 515 27.23 -12.09 -28.50
CA ARG A 515 26.18 -11.22 -29.04
C ARG A 515 24.97 -12.11 -29.37
N THR A 516 23.77 -11.60 -29.11
CA THR A 516 22.53 -12.33 -29.38
C THR A 516 21.59 -11.52 -30.28
N THR A 517 20.82 -12.22 -31.12
CA THR A 517 19.64 -11.71 -31.81
C THR A 517 18.49 -12.65 -31.51
N GLY A 518 17.24 -12.16 -31.58
CA GLY A 518 16.10 -13.02 -31.24
C GLY A 518 14.75 -12.42 -31.60
N PRO A 519 13.64 -13.06 -31.22
CA PRO A 519 12.30 -12.55 -31.44
C PRO A 519 12.13 -11.17 -30.77
N ALA A 520 11.32 -10.31 -31.38
CA ALA A 520 11.00 -9.00 -30.81
C ALA A 520 10.43 -9.13 -29.38
N PHE A 521 10.68 -8.12 -28.55
CA PHE A 521 10.16 -8.07 -27.17
C PHE A 521 8.65 -8.26 -27.07
N SER A 522 7.93 -7.93 -28.15
CA SER A 522 6.47 -8.03 -28.27
C SER A 522 5.96 -9.36 -28.84
N ALA A 523 6.86 -10.27 -29.21
CA ALA A 523 6.48 -11.55 -29.81
C ALA A 523 5.64 -12.42 -28.85
N VAL A 524 4.52 -12.95 -29.37
CA VAL A 524 3.63 -13.88 -28.65
C VAL A 524 3.27 -15.04 -29.60
N PRO A 525 3.74 -16.25 -29.32
CA PRO A 525 4.70 -16.63 -28.30
C PRO A 525 6.11 -16.10 -28.59
N PHE A 526 6.91 -15.90 -27.56
CA PHE A 526 8.35 -15.73 -27.71
C PHE A 526 8.99 -17.12 -27.85
N ASP A 527 9.51 -17.42 -29.04
CA ASP A 527 10.12 -18.72 -29.29
C ASP A 527 11.63 -18.67 -29.03
N PRO A 528 12.16 -19.32 -27.97
CA PRO A 528 13.58 -19.34 -27.66
C PRO A 528 14.46 -20.03 -28.72
N LEU A 529 13.89 -20.85 -29.57
CA LEU A 529 14.64 -21.50 -30.69
C LEU A 529 15.07 -20.50 -31.75
N ASN A 530 14.43 -19.35 -31.82
CA ASN A 530 14.80 -18.27 -32.74
C ASN A 530 15.85 -17.30 -32.14
N VAL A 531 16.36 -17.60 -30.96
CA VAL A 531 17.46 -16.84 -30.35
C VAL A 531 18.80 -17.36 -30.85
N VAL A 532 19.54 -16.51 -31.55
CA VAL A 532 20.85 -16.84 -32.10
C VAL A 532 21.95 -16.24 -31.22
N ARG A 533 22.87 -17.08 -30.76
CA ARG A 533 24.02 -16.68 -29.95
C ARG A 533 25.29 -16.81 -30.79
N THR A 534 25.99 -15.70 -30.94
CA THR A 534 27.24 -15.63 -31.69
C THR A 534 28.40 -15.32 -30.75
N PRO A 535 29.43 -16.17 -30.62
CA PRO A 535 30.61 -15.84 -29.85
C PRO A 535 31.37 -14.69 -30.54
N VAL A 536 31.69 -13.67 -29.80
CA VAL A 536 32.35 -12.44 -30.31
C VAL A 536 33.69 -12.14 -29.62
N GLY A 537 34.04 -12.86 -28.56
CA GLY A 537 35.27 -12.63 -27.84
C GLY A 537 35.32 -13.25 -26.44
N THR A 538 36.11 -12.68 -25.58
CA THR A 538 36.29 -13.11 -24.19
C THR A 538 36.16 -11.95 -23.23
N LEU A 539 35.68 -12.24 -22.02
CA LEU A 539 35.60 -11.34 -20.88
C LEU A 539 36.44 -11.91 -19.73
N THR A 540 37.17 -11.04 -19.03
CA THR A 540 37.83 -11.36 -17.77
C THR A 540 37.50 -10.30 -16.72
N LEU A 541 37.00 -10.74 -15.56
CA LEU A 541 36.76 -9.94 -14.39
C LEU A 541 37.85 -10.25 -13.36
N THR A 542 38.53 -9.23 -12.85
CA THR A 542 39.53 -9.37 -11.79
C THR A 542 39.16 -8.48 -10.64
N PHE A 543 38.66 -9.06 -9.55
CA PHE A 543 38.21 -8.34 -8.36
C PHE A 543 39.41 -8.13 -7.42
N ARG A 544 39.62 -6.88 -7.01
CA ARG A 544 40.61 -6.49 -6.02
C ARG A 544 40.05 -6.63 -4.60
N ASP A 545 38.78 -6.31 -4.44
CA ASP A 545 38.01 -6.38 -3.20
C ASP A 545 36.50 -6.52 -3.52
N GLY A 546 35.62 -6.37 -2.52
CA GLY A 546 34.17 -6.48 -2.71
C GLY A 546 33.56 -5.41 -3.61
N ASP A 547 34.23 -4.27 -3.79
CA ASP A 547 33.67 -3.07 -4.42
C ASP A 547 34.47 -2.58 -5.65
N ASN A 548 35.66 -3.14 -5.93
CA ASN A 548 36.53 -2.71 -7.00
C ASN A 548 37.03 -3.86 -7.86
N ALA A 549 36.95 -3.70 -9.17
CA ALA A 549 37.39 -4.72 -10.12
C ALA A 549 37.96 -4.11 -11.41
N THR A 550 38.64 -4.95 -12.17
CA THR A 550 39.03 -4.71 -13.55
C THR A 550 38.10 -5.51 -14.47
N PHE A 551 37.51 -4.84 -15.43
CA PHE A 551 36.70 -5.40 -16.52
C PHE A 551 37.52 -5.37 -17.80
N ALA A 552 38.04 -6.52 -18.22
CA ALA A 552 38.85 -6.64 -19.43
C ALA A 552 38.11 -7.47 -20.50
N TYR A 553 38.18 -7.03 -21.73
CA TYR A 553 37.59 -7.77 -22.84
C TYR A 553 38.46 -7.71 -24.09
N ALA A 554 38.38 -8.79 -24.87
CA ALA A 554 38.97 -8.89 -26.20
C ALA A 554 37.89 -9.47 -27.12
N MET A 555 37.43 -8.71 -28.10
CA MET A 555 36.36 -9.12 -29.00
C MET A 555 36.48 -8.53 -30.38
N ALA A 556 35.74 -9.15 -31.34
CA ALA A 556 35.62 -8.64 -32.70
C ALA A 556 34.13 -8.50 -33.06
N LEU A 557 33.72 -7.30 -33.45
CA LEU A 557 32.35 -6.96 -33.85
C LEU A 557 32.35 -6.18 -35.16
N GLY A 558 31.18 -6.19 -35.84
CA GLY A 558 30.98 -5.48 -37.11
C GLY A 558 31.15 -6.35 -38.33
N ASN A 559 30.96 -5.75 -39.52
CA ASN A 559 31.17 -6.39 -40.80
C ASN A 559 31.78 -5.38 -41.78
N PRO A 560 33.12 -5.46 -42.07
CA PRO A 560 34.07 -6.46 -41.56
C PRO A 560 34.32 -6.33 -40.04
N PRO A 561 34.75 -7.42 -39.37
CA PRO A 561 34.97 -7.44 -37.94
C PRO A 561 36.12 -6.47 -37.52
N VAL A 562 35.86 -5.64 -36.55
CA VAL A 562 36.84 -4.76 -35.89
C VAL A 562 37.26 -5.39 -34.58
N SER A 563 38.56 -5.72 -34.43
CA SER A 563 39.10 -6.27 -33.19
C SER A 563 39.36 -5.16 -32.18
N VAL A 564 38.85 -5.35 -30.97
CA VAL A 564 38.98 -4.40 -29.84
C VAL A 564 39.46 -5.16 -28.61
N VAL A 565 40.49 -4.59 -27.96
CA VAL A 565 40.97 -5.07 -26.66
C VAL A 565 40.99 -3.87 -25.70
N GLN A 566 40.24 -3.93 -24.63
CA GLN A 566 40.20 -2.84 -23.64
C GLN A 566 40.14 -3.40 -22.22
N THR A 567 40.58 -2.56 -21.29
CA THR A 567 40.54 -2.81 -19.86
C THR A 567 39.99 -1.57 -19.16
N LYS A 568 38.95 -1.73 -18.37
CA LYS A 568 38.27 -0.68 -17.62
C LYS A 568 38.35 -0.96 -16.12
N GLN A 569 38.55 0.08 -15.31
CA GLN A 569 38.38 0.00 -13.87
C GLN A 569 36.90 0.17 -13.56
N VAL A 570 36.31 -0.75 -12.80
CA VAL A 570 34.90 -0.69 -12.45
C VAL A 570 34.72 -0.80 -10.95
N THR A 571 33.65 -0.19 -10.46
CA THR A 571 33.23 -0.23 -9.06
C THR A 571 31.76 -0.54 -8.96
N ARG A 572 31.28 -1.02 -7.82
CA ARG A 572 29.85 -1.17 -7.57
C ARG A 572 29.15 0.18 -7.68
N GLN A 573 27.98 0.18 -8.22
CA GLN A 573 27.12 1.37 -8.27
C GLN A 573 26.22 1.41 -7.04
N VAL A 574 26.48 2.34 -6.11
CA VAL A 574 25.57 2.62 -4.99
C VAL A 574 24.75 3.85 -5.37
N PHE A 575 23.45 3.64 -5.59
CA PHE A 575 22.50 4.70 -5.96
C PHE A 575 21.50 5.02 -4.84
N GLN A 576 21.29 4.08 -3.88
CA GLN A 576 20.44 4.25 -2.71
C GLN A 576 21.06 3.55 -1.48
N PRO A 577 21.60 4.29 -0.49
CA PRO A 577 22.06 3.68 0.76
C PRO A 577 20.89 3.16 1.62
N PRO A 578 21.07 2.02 2.30
CA PRO A 578 22.18 1.09 2.18
C PRO A 578 22.12 0.30 0.86
N GLY A 579 23.29 -0.03 0.30
CA GLY A 579 23.39 -0.91 -0.86
C GLY A 579 22.94 -2.35 -0.57
N THR A 580 23.33 -3.29 -1.41
CA THR A 580 23.06 -4.72 -1.23
C THR A 580 24.35 -5.49 -0.98
N VAL A 581 24.30 -6.42 -0.03
CA VAL A 581 25.36 -7.39 0.27
C VAL A 581 24.83 -8.78 0.02
N CYS A 582 25.50 -9.55 -0.85
CA CYS A 582 25.19 -10.95 -1.12
C CYS A 582 26.28 -11.87 -0.56
N GLN A 583 25.91 -13.03 0.02
CA GLN A 583 26.81 -14.01 0.61
C GLN A 583 26.39 -15.43 0.24
#